data_5c4b22562eb07ec2fa7a8bf4a54a9c28
#
_entry.id   5c4b22562eb07ec2fa7a8bf4a54a9c28
#
_cell.length_a   1.000
_cell.length_b   1.000
_cell.length_c   1.000
_cell.angle_alpha   90.00
_cell.angle_beta   90.00
_cell.angle_gamma   90.00
#
_symmetry.space_group_name_H-M   'P 1'
#
loop_
_entity.id
_entity.type
_entity.pdbx_description
1 polymer ?
#
loop_
_entity_poly.entity_id
_entity_poly.type
_entity_poly.pdbx_seq_one_letter_code
_entity_poly.pdbx_strand_id
1 'polypeptide(L)'
;MKRLVLGILAHVDAGKTTLSEALLYTAGAIPALGRVDHRDAHLDTHALERARGITIFSKQALFETEQLSVTLLDTPGHVDFSAEMERTLQVLDYAILVISATDGVQAHTETLWRLLRRRQIPTFVFLTKMDLPNPGRAALMAQLRKHLDEGCLDFTEQNEDWLEAIAMREDALLDQYLDTGKVDPRDISGLIRLGKLFPCFFGSALHLDGVTEFLQGLASYTEAPTYGEDFAARVFKIARDPQG
;
A
#
# COMPACT_ATOMS: atom_id res chain seq x y z
N MET A 1 -10.67 -11.04 13.24
CA MET A 1 -10.21 -10.77 11.87
C MET A 1 -10.56 -9.33 11.53
N LYS A 2 -9.57 -8.51 11.16
CA LYS A 2 -9.75 -7.10 10.78
C LYS A 2 -10.28 -7.05 9.34
N ARG A 3 -11.35 -6.28 9.08
CA ARG A 3 -11.86 -6.05 7.72
C ARG A 3 -11.37 -4.70 7.22
N LEU A 4 -10.71 -4.67 6.07
CA LEU A 4 -10.06 -3.48 5.53
C LEU A 4 -10.33 -3.32 4.04
N VAL A 5 -10.47 -2.08 3.59
CA VAL A 5 -10.45 -1.69 2.19
C VAL A 5 -9.10 -1.04 1.90
N LEU A 6 -8.25 -1.74 1.15
CA LEU A 6 -6.92 -1.28 0.78
C LEU A 6 -6.90 -0.80 -0.67
N GLY A 7 -6.43 0.40 -0.92
CA GLY A 7 -6.18 0.89 -2.27
C GLY A 7 -4.72 0.72 -2.65
N ILE A 8 -4.43 0.20 -3.84
CA ILE A 8 -3.07 0.13 -4.36
C ILE A 8 -2.87 1.16 -5.47
N LEU A 9 -1.87 2.02 -5.29
CA LEU A 9 -1.54 3.13 -6.17
C LEU A 9 -0.07 3.08 -6.58
N ALA A 10 0.21 3.49 -7.81
CA ALA A 10 1.59 3.49 -8.31
C ALA A 10 1.75 4.43 -9.51
N HIS A 11 2.98 4.86 -9.76
CA HIS A 11 3.36 5.33 -11.08
C HIS A 11 3.26 4.18 -12.11
N VAL A 12 3.06 4.52 -13.38
CA VAL A 12 3.04 3.55 -14.48
C VAL A 12 4.31 2.69 -14.43
N ASP A 13 4.18 1.39 -14.69
CA ASP A 13 5.25 0.39 -14.69
C ASP A 13 6.00 0.20 -13.35
N ALA A 14 5.53 0.79 -12.25
CA ALA A 14 6.14 0.57 -10.94
C ALA A 14 5.91 -0.84 -10.36
N GLY A 15 5.11 -1.70 -11.01
CA GLY A 15 4.85 -3.06 -10.55
C GLY A 15 3.59 -3.22 -9.70
N LYS A 16 2.62 -2.31 -9.83
CA LYS A 16 1.35 -2.33 -9.09
C LYS A 16 0.60 -3.65 -9.24
N THR A 17 0.29 -4.06 -10.48
CA THR A 17 -0.43 -5.31 -10.76
C THR A 17 0.36 -6.52 -10.29
N THR A 18 1.69 -6.51 -10.45
CA THR A 18 2.55 -7.59 -9.96
C THR A 18 2.48 -7.74 -8.44
N LEU A 19 2.48 -6.61 -7.70
CA LEU A 19 2.32 -6.65 -6.24
C LEU A 19 0.92 -7.12 -5.84
N SER A 20 -0.13 -6.67 -6.54
CA SER A 20 -1.49 -7.14 -6.29
C SER A 20 -1.63 -8.66 -6.44
N GLU A 21 -1.09 -9.21 -7.55
CA GLU A 21 -1.05 -10.66 -7.78
C GLU A 21 -0.23 -11.38 -6.69
N ALA A 22 0.93 -10.83 -6.31
CA ALA A 22 1.78 -11.38 -5.26
C ALA A 22 1.06 -11.45 -3.89
N LEU A 23 0.30 -10.40 -3.54
CA LEU A 23 -0.50 -10.35 -2.32
C LEU A 23 -1.61 -11.43 -2.34
N LEU A 24 -2.33 -11.54 -3.47
CA LEU A 24 -3.39 -12.54 -3.64
C LEU A 24 -2.83 -13.97 -3.58
N TYR A 25 -1.70 -14.22 -4.21
CA TYR A 25 -1.04 -15.51 -4.21
C TYR A 25 -0.52 -15.90 -2.81
N THR A 26 0.18 -14.97 -2.15
CA THR A 26 0.73 -15.20 -0.80
C THR A 26 -0.39 -15.41 0.23
N ALA A 27 -1.55 -14.78 0.05
CA ALA A 27 -2.73 -15.00 0.87
C ALA A 27 -3.53 -16.27 0.49
N GLY A 28 -3.12 -16.99 -0.57
CA GLY A 28 -3.81 -18.20 -1.03
C GLY A 28 -5.14 -17.96 -1.76
N ALA A 29 -5.43 -16.71 -2.14
CA ALA A 29 -6.66 -16.35 -2.86
C ALA A 29 -6.64 -16.79 -4.34
N ILE A 30 -5.45 -16.95 -4.92
CA ILE A 30 -5.24 -17.46 -6.28
C ILE A 30 -4.26 -18.63 -6.25
N PRO A 31 -4.46 -19.65 -7.13
CA PRO A 31 -3.66 -20.89 -7.10
C PRO A 31 -2.28 -20.75 -7.74
N ALA A 32 -2.07 -19.72 -8.56
CA ALA A 32 -0.82 -19.45 -9.27
C ALA A 32 -0.62 -17.95 -9.44
N LEU A 33 0.65 -17.54 -9.44
CA LEU A 33 1.02 -16.15 -9.67
C LEU A 33 0.81 -15.80 -11.14
N GLY A 34 -0.11 -14.89 -11.44
CA GLY A 34 -0.29 -14.33 -12.78
C GLY A 34 0.85 -13.36 -13.13
N ARG A 35 1.25 -13.32 -14.40
CA ARG A 35 2.31 -12.43 -14.90
C ARG A 35 1.76 -11.45 -15.93
N VAL A 36 2.00 -10.16 -15.69
CA VAL A 36 1.60 -9.10 -16.63
C VAL A 36 2.25 -9.32 -18.01
N ASP A 37 3.52 -9.73 -18.05
CA ASP A 37 4.28 -10.00 -19.28
C ASP A 37 3.66 -11.12 -20.11
N HIS A 38 3.07 -12.13 -19.47
CA HIS A 38 2.41 -13.26 -20.12
C HIS A 38 0.92 -13.01 -20.40
N ARG A 39 0.37 -11.85 -19.96
CA ARG A 39 -1.04 -11.47 -20.10
C ARG A 39 -2.03 -12.42 -19.43
N ASP A 40 -1.59 -13.11 -18.38
CA ASP A 40 -2.37 -14.08 -17.60
C ASP A 40 -2.65 -13.61 -16.16
N ALA A 41 -2.38 -12.33 -15.84
CA ALA A 41 -2.71 -11.72 -14.56
C ALA A 41 -4.22 -11.77 -14.30
N HIS A 42 -4.62 -12.26 -13.15
CA HIS A 42 -6.04 -12.42 -12.74
C HIS A 42 -6.80 -11.08 -12.69
N LEU A 43 -6.08 -10.01 -12.39
CA LEU A 43 -6.66 -8.67 -12.34
C LEU A 43 -6.81 -8.02 -13.72
N ASP A 44 -6.08 -8.45 -14.77
CA ASP A 44 -6.14 -7.85 -16.11
C ASP A 44 -7.19 -8.53 -16.99
N THR A 45 -8.47 -8.27 -16.73
CA THR A 45 -9.59 -8.91 -17.44
C THR A 45 -9.98 -8.22 -18.74
N HIS A 46 -9.70 -6.92 -18.93
CA HIS A 46 -10.08 -6.15 -20.10
C HIS A 46 -9.03 -6.23 -21.24
N ALA A 47 -9.50 -6.51 -22.47
CA ALA A 47 -8.63 -6.62 -23.65
C ALA A 47 -7.79 -5.35 -23.92
N LEU A 48 -8.35 -4.15 -23.66
CA LEU A 48 -7.64 -2.87 -23.81
C LEU A 48 -6.54 -2.68 -22.77
N GLU A 49 -6.75 -3.13 -21.54
CA GLU A 49 -5.77 -3.08 -20.46
C GLU A 49 -4.60 -4.03 -20.76
N ARG A 50 -4.94 -5.27 -21.17
CA ARG A 50 -3.94 -6.26 -21.60
C ARG A 50 -3.12 -5.80 -22.80
N ALA A 51 -3.74 -5.08 -23.75
CA ALA A 51 -3.05 -4.58 -24.94
C ALA A 51 -2.08 -3.43 -24.63
N ARG A 52 -2.38 -2.62 -23.60
CA ARG A 52 -1.62 -1.42 -23.23
C ARG A 52 -0.74 -1.61 -21.98
N GLY A 53 -0.92 -2.70 -21.22
CA GLY A 53 -0.21 -2.95 -19.96
C GLY A 53 -0.55 -1.95 -18.85
N ILE A 54 -1.73 -1.29 -18.91
CA ILE A 54 -2.15 -0.27 -17.93
C ILE A 54 -3.53 -0.60 -17.38
N THR A 55 -3.75 -0.32 -16.10
CA THR A 55 -5.08 -0.39 -15.46
C THR A 55 -5.89 0.85 -15.84
N ILE A 56 -7.06 0.65 -16.41
CA ILE A 56 -7.99 1.73 -16.84
C ILE A 56 -9.14 1.87 -15.85
N PHE A 57 -9.66 0.75 -15.36
CA PHE A 57 -10.78 0.70 -14.43
C PHE A 57 -10.33 0.16 -13.08
N SER A 58 -10.84 0.75 -12.00
CA SER A 58 -10.62 0.19 -10.66
C SER A 58 -11.15 -1.22 -10.58
N LYS A 59 -10.33 -2.15 -10.14
CA LYS A 59 -10.68 -3.57 -9.95
C LYS A 59 -10.71 -3.89 -8.48
N GLN A 60 -11.55 -4.86 -8.14
CA GLN A 60 -11.71 -5.34 -6.78
C GLN A 60 -11.24 -6.78 -6.72
N ALA A 61 -10.39 -7.08 -5.75
CA ALA A 61 -10.03 -8.43 -5.37
C ALA A 61 -10.25 -8.63 -3.88
N LEU A 62 -10.62 -9.84 -3.49
CA LEU A 62 -10.83 -10.22 -2.09
C LEU A 62 -9.78 -11.24 -1.71
N PHE A 63 -9.18 -11.07 -0.54
CA PHE A 63 -8.35 -12.11 0.05
C PHE A 63 -8.47 -12.10 1.57
N GLU A 64 -8.18 -13.23 2.17
CA GLU A 64 -8.22 -13.42 3.61
C GLU A 64 -6.91 -14.06 4.08
N THR A 65 -6.47 -13.63 5.24
CA THR A 65 -5.41 -14.25 6.02
C THR A 65 -5.98 -14.59 7.41
N GLU A 66 -5.21 -15.20 8.27
CA GLU A 66 -5.67 -15.49 9.65
C GLU A 66 -6.13 -14.22 10.39
N GLN A 67 -5.55 -13.05 10.08
CA GLN A 67 -5.79 -11.80 10.82
C GLN A 67 -6.57 -10.76 10.01
N LEU A 68 -6.52 -10.81 8.66
CA LEU A 68 -7.08 -9.82 7.77
C LEU A 68 -8.12 -10.42 6.82
N SER A 69 -9.21 -9.68 6.59
CA SER A 69 -10.11 -9.83 5.45
C SER A 69 -10.04 -8.55 4.64
N VAL A 70 -9.47 -8.63 3.45
CA VAL A 70 -9.09 -7.46 2.66
C VAL A 70 -9.91 -7.38 1.38
N THR A 71 -10.48 -6.19 1.15
CA THR A 71 -10.94 -5.77 -0.17
C THR A 71 -9.85 -4.92 -0.79
N LEU A 72 -9.08 -5.49 -1.73
CA LEU A 72 -8.05 -4.78 -2.47
C LEU A 72 -8.67 -4.07 -3.67
N LEU A 73 -8.50 -2.75 -3.75
CA LEU A 73 -8.92 -1.93 -4.87
C LEU A 73 -7.69 -1.54 -5.69
N ASP A 74 -7.56 -2.14 -6.86
CA ASP A 74 -6.53 -1.78 -7.83
C ASP A 74 -6.96 -0.52 -8.58
N THR A 75 -6.25 0.60 -8.38
CA THR A 75 -6.58 1.90 -8.95
C THR A 75 -5.82 2.17 -10.24
N PRO A 76 -6.43 2.90 -11.21
CA PRO A 76 -5.70 3.35 -12.39
C PRO A 76 -4.47 4.17 -12.01
N GLY A 77 -3.31 3.82 -12.58
CA GLY A 77 -2.05 4.54 -12.34
C GLY A 77 -1.82 5.73 -13.27
N HIS A 78 -2.70 5.97 -14.25
CA HIS A 78 -2.51 7.02 -15.25
C HIS A 78 -3.31 8.29 -14.89
N VAL A 79 -2.71 9.46 -15.09
CA VAL A 79 -3.33 10.77 -14.76
C VAL A 79 -4.66 11.05 -15.47
N ASP A 80 -4.87 10.46 -16.66
CA ASP A 80 -6.12 10.60 -17.43
C ASP A 80 -7.34 9.95 -16.74
N PHE A 81 -7.12 9.09 -15.75
CA PHE A 81 -8.16 8.40 -14.99
C PHE A 81 -8.36 8.93 -13.58
N SER A 82 -7.99 10.19 -13.34
CA SER A 82 -8.04 10.84 -12.02
C SER A 82 -9.42 10.78 -11.36
N ALA A 83 -10.52 10.91 -12.13
CA ALA A 83 -11.88 10.84 -11.60
C ALA A 83 -12.26 9.46 -11.05
N GLU A 84 -11.80 8.38 -11.68
CA GLU A 84 -12.01 7.02 -11.20
C GLU A 84 -11.18 6.75 -9.93
N MET A 85 -9.94 7.21 -9.92
CA MET A 85 -9.07 7.14 -8.75
C MET A 85 -9.66 7.92 -7.57
N GLU A 86 -10.14 9.16 -7.78
CA GLU A 86 -10.74 9.98 -6.72
C GLU A 86 -11.96 9.33 -6.08
N ARG A 87 -12.80 8.64 -6.86
CA ARG A 87 -13.94 7.88 -6.31
C ARG A 87 -13.49 6.72 -5.44
N THR A 88 -12.47 5.99 -5.90
CA THR A 88 -11.92 4.86 -5.15
C THR A 88 -11.30 5.32 -3.83
N LEU A 89 -10.58 6.43 -3.82
CA LEU A 89 -9.96 6.98 -2.61
C LEU A 89 -10.96 7.29 -1.48
N GLN A 90 -12.24 7.53 -1.81
CA GLN A 90 -13.26 7.86 -0.80
C GLN A 90 -13.68 6.68 0.08
N VAL A 91 -13.33 5.47 -0.29
CA VAL A 91 -13.74 4.23 0.41
C VAL A 91 -12.57 3.45 0.99
N LEU A 92 -11.34 3.99 0.88
CA LEU A 92 -10.15 3.34 1.40
C LEU A 92 -10.02 3.56 2.91
N ASP A 93 -9.67 2.51 3.62
CA ASP A 93 -9.19 2.58 4.99
C ASP A 93 -7.70 2.88 5.03
N TYR A 94 -6.92 2.27 4.11
CA TYR A 94 -5.49 2.48 3.93
C TYR A 94 -5.11 2.44 2.46
N ALA A 95 -3.98 3.04 2.13
CA ALA A 95 -3.38 2.98 0.81
C ALA A 95 -2.03 2.26 0.84
N ILE A 96 -1.72 1.58 -0.27
CA ILE A 96 -0.41 1.03 -0.57
C ILE A 96 0.16 1.83 -1.75
N LEU A 97 1.20 2.61 -1.50
CA LEU A 97 1.91 3.34 -2.54
C LEU A 97 3.10 2.50 -3.01
N VAL A 98 3.04 2.04 -4.25
CA VAL A 98 4.09 1.20 -4.86
C VAL A 98 5.07 2.07 -5.61
N ILE A 99 6.34 1.91 -5.32
CA ILE A 99 7.45 2.65 -5.95
C ILE A 99 8.46 1.64 -6.49
N SER A 100 8.88 1.82 -7.74
CA SER A 100 9.95 1.03 -8.34
C SER A 100 11.31 1.48 -7.75
N ALA A 101 12.09 0.56 -7.21
CA ALA A 101 13.41 0.85 -6.68
C ALA A 101 14.40 1.30 -7.77
N THR A 102 14.20 0.89 -9.03
CA THR A 102 15.02 1.31 -10.17
C THR A 102 14.79 2.76 -10.56
N ASP A 103 13.54 3.25 -10.42
CA ASP A 103 13.13 4.58 -10.90
C ASP A 103 13.10 5.61 -9.76
N GLY A 104 12.96 5.13 -8.51
CA GLY A 104 12.81 5.98 -7.33
C GLY A 104 11.49 6.78 -7.33
N VAL A 105 11.50 7.89 -6.60
CA VAL A 105 10.32 8.77 -6.50
C VAL A 105 10.19 9.61 -7.77
N GLN A 106 9.10 9.39 -8.51
CA GLN A 106 8.77 10.09 -9.75
C GLN A 106 7.79 11.24 -9.48
N ALA A 107 7.70 12.23 -10.38
CA ALA A 107 6.76 13.36 -10.26
C ALA A 107 5.30 12.91 -10.08
N HIS A 108 4.92 11.81 -10.74
CA HIS A 108 3.58 11.24 -10.56
C HIS A 108 3.40 10.60 -9.18
N THR A 109 4.43 9.96 -8.63
CA THR A 109 4.44 9.44 -7.25
C THR A 109 4.20 10.57 -6.24
N GLU A 110 4.86 11.72 -6.41
CA GLU A 110 4.62 12.91 -5.56
C GLU A 110 3.19 13.43 -5.70
N THR A 111 2.60 13.34 -6.90
CA THR A 111 1.21 13.76 -7.12
C THR A 111 0.23 12.84 -6.41
N LEU A 112 0.43 11.51 -6.49
CA LEU A 112 -0.34 10.52 -5.75
C LEU A 112 -0.18 10.73 -4.24
N TRP A 113 1.05 10.95 -3.78
CA TRP A 113 1.35 11.24 -2.38
C TRP A 113 0.57 12.44 -1.86
N ARG A 114 0.64 13.58 -2.55
CA ARG A 114 -0.11 14.79 -2.18
C ARG A 114 -1.62 14.55 -2.12
N LEU A 115 -2.16 13.72 -3.01
CA LEU A 115 -3.57 13.35 -3.01
C LEU A 115 -3.93 12.50 -1.79
N LEU A 116 -3.13 11.49 -1.46
CA LEU A 116 -3.30 10.65 -0.26
C LEU A 116 -3.23 11.49 1.02
N ARG A 117 -2.23 12.37 1.12
CA ARG A 117 -2.07 13.30 2.26
C ARG A 117 -3.26 14.25 2.41
N ARG A 118 -3.72 14.86 1.30
CA ARG A 118 -4.89 15.75 1.30
C ARG A 118 -6.17 15.05 1.76
N ARG A 119 -6.31 13.76 1.46
CA ARG A 119 -7.44 12.92 1.86
C ARG A 119 -7.25 12.28 3.23
N GLN A 120 -6.09 12.48 3.86
CA GLN A 120 -5.74 11.90 5.16
C GLN A 120 -5.84 10.37 5.17
N ILE A 121 -5.47 9.71 4.06
CA ILE A 121 -5.49 8.25 3.95
C ILE A 121 -4.17 7.72 4.51
N PRO A 122 -4.20 6.90 5.57
CA PRO A 122 -3.00 6.24 6.10
C PRO A 122 -2.35 5.40 5.00
N THR A 123 -1.03 5.54 4.84
CA THR A 123 -0.34 5.00 3.67
C THR A 123 0.86 4.16 4.07
N PHE A 124 0.93 2.96 3.52
CA PHE A 124 2.10 2.10 3.50
C PHE A 124 2.83 2.26 2.16
N VAL A 125 4.14 2.19 2.18
CA VAL A 125 4.98 2.28 0.97
C VAL A 125 5.63 0.92 0.72
N PHE A 126 5.55 0.42 -0.51
CA PHE A 126 6.25 -0.79 -0.93
C PHE A 126 7.21 -0.46 -2.09
N LEU A 127 8.51 -0.60 -1.83
CA LEU A 127 9.55 -0.44 -2.84
C LEU A 127 9.79 -1.79 -3.50
N THR A 128 9.33 -1.91 -4.73
CA THR A 128 9.43 -3.14 -5.53
C THR A 128 10.64 -3.14 -6.46
N LYS A 129 10.89 -4.27 -7.13
CA LYS A 129 12.03 -4.46 -8.06
C LYS A 129 13.40 -4.32 -7.38
N MET A 130 13.51 -4.71 -6.11
CA MET A 130 14.78 -4.71 -5.39
C MET A 130 15.79 -5.74 -5.93
N ASP A 131 15.34 -6.68 -6.73
CA ASP A 131 16.13 -7.67 -7.47
C ASP A 131 16.89 -7.07 -8.67
N LEU A 132 16.49 -5.90 -9.13
CA LEU A 132 17.14 -5.18 -10.23
C LEU A 132 18.17 -4.17 -9.70
N PRO A 133 19.13 -3.70 -10.56
CA PRO A 133 20.07 -2.66 -10.17
C PRO A 133 19.35 -1.40 -9.67
N ASN A 134 19.66 -0.97 -8.44
CA ASN A 134 19.04 0.17 -7.79
C ASN A 134 20.05 0.89 -6.87
N PRO A 135 19.76 2.11 -6.39
CA PRO A 135 20.70 2.89 -5.57
C PRO A 135 20.89 2.37 -4.14
N GLY A 136 20.20 1.31 -3.75
CA GLY A 136 20.25 0.73 -2.41
C GLY A 136 19.24 1.35 -1.42
N ARG A 137 18.92 0.59 -0.36
CA ARG A 137 17.87 0.95 0.62
C ARG A 137 18.10 2.32 1.26
N ALA A 138 19.32 2.63 1.71
CA ALA A 138 19.64 3.90 2.37
C ALA A 138 19.39 5.11 1.45
N ALA A 139 19.77 5.03 0.18
CA ALA A 139 19.56 6.09 -0.79
C ALA A 139 18.06 6.23 -1.15
N LEU A 140 17.34 5.11 -1.26
CA LEU A 140 15.90 5.11 -1.47
C LEU A 140 15.15 5.72 -0.29
N MET A 141 15.50 5.36 0.94
CA MET A 141 14.93 5.98 2.16
C MET A 141 15.19 7.49 2.21
N ALA A 142 16.40 7.94 1.84
CA ALA A 142 16.71 9.37 1.76
C ALA A 142 15.83 10.07 0.72
N GLN A 143 15.58 9.45 -0.44
CA GLN A 143 14.63 9.98 -1.45
C GLN A 143 13.20 10.05 -0.91
N LEU A 144 12.70 9.00 -0.25
CA LEU A 144 11.36 9.00 0.34
C LEU A 144 11.18 10.12 1.34
N ARG A 145 12.12 10.28 2.27
CA ARG A 145 12.09 11.36 3.26
C ARG A 145 12.13 12.74 2.61
N LYS A 146 12.96 12.93 1.61
CA LYS A 146 13.11 14.22 0.92
C LYS A 146 11.89 14.60 0.08
N HIS A 147 11.30 13.64 -0.64
CA HIS A 147 10.28 13.93 -1.65
C HIS A 147 8.85 13.66 -1.19
N LEU A 148 8.67 12.80 -0.18
CA LEU A 148 7.35 12.45 0.35
C LEU A 148 7.16 13.03 1.75
N ASP A 149 7.80 12.42 2.77
CA ASP A 149 7.65 12.85 4.16
C ASP A 149 8.78 12.31 5.03
N GLU A 150 9.26 13.12 5.97
CA GLU A 150 10.25 12.72 7.00
C GLU A 150 9.74 11.54 7.85
N GLY A 151 8.43 11.32 7.90
CA GLY A 151 7.78 10.19 8.58
C GLY A 151 7.96 8.84 7.87
N CYS A 152 8.58 8.79 6.69
CA CYS A 152 8.92 7.52 6.04
C CYS A 152 10.00 6.79 6.84
N LEU A 153 9.71 5.54 7.26
CA LEU A 153 10.61 4.72 8.05
C LEU A 153 10.65 3.28 7.51
N ASP A 154 11.83 2.70 7.46
CA ASP A 154 12.03 1.30 7.07
C ASP A 154 11.48 0.37 8.16
N PHE A 155 10.54 -0.49 7.80
CA PHE A 155 9.90 -1.47 8.69
C PHE A 155 10.43 -2.89 8.52
N THR A 156 11.43 -3.07 7.66
CA THR A 156 12.08 -4.38 7.46
C THR A 156 13.14 -4.69 8.51
N GLU A 157 13.69 -3.66 9.16
CA GLU A 157 14.70 -3.77 10.21
C GLU A 157 14.21 -3.04 11.47
N GLN A 158 13.78 -3.81 12.48
CA GLN A 158 13.26 -3.31 13.75
C GLN A 158 14.35 -3.41 14.82
N ASN A 159 15.13 -2.36 14.98
CA ASN A 159 16.21 -2.23 15.97
C ASN A 159 15.94 -1.06 16.96
N GLU A 160 16.89 -0.75 17.83
CA GLU A 160 16.73 0.36 18.79
C GLU A 160 16.58 1.71 18.11
N ASP A 161 17.35 2.00 17.05
CA ASP A 161 17.26 3.24 16.28
C ASP A 161 15.87 3.38 15.62
N TRP A 162 15.24 2.26 15.24
CA TRP A 162 13.90 2.24 14.69
C TRP A 162 12.85 2.62 15.74
N LEU A 163 12.98 2.10 16.98
CA LEU A 163 12.08 2.46 18.09
C LEU A 163 12.23 3.95 18.46
N GLU A 164 13.46 4.45 18.54
CA GLU A 164 13.74 5.86 18.80
C GLU A 164 13.14 6.76 17.71
N ALA A 165 13.34 6.42 16.44
CA ALA A 165 12.78 7.17 15.32
C ALA A 165 11.25 7.23 15.33
N ILE A 166 10.57 6.21 15.85
CA ILE A 166 9.12 6.21 16.05
C ILE A 166 8.75 7.09 17.25
N ALA A 167 9.44 6.93 18.38
CA ALA A 167 9.18 7.70 19.59
C ALA A 167 9.31 9.20 19.35
N MET A 168 10.28 9.63 18.57
CA MET A 168 10.50 11.03 18.18
C MET A 168 9.35 11.65 17.36
N ARG A 169 8.33 10.89 16.97
CA ARG A 169 7.17 11.42 16.22
C ARG A 169 6.13 12.13 17.10
N GLU A 170 6.20 11.94 18.41
CA GLU A 170 5.28 12.57 19.36
C GLU A 170 5.95 12.71 20.74
N ASP A 171 5.91 13.92 21.33
CA ASP A 171 6.61 14.22 22.58
C ASP A 171 6.21 13.26 23.71
N ALA A 172 4.91 12.97 23.86
CA ALA A 172 4.43 12.05 24.88
C ALA A 172 4.95 10.61 24.69
N LEU A 173 5.12 10.18 23.46
CA LEU A 173 5.66 8.87 23.13
C LEU A 173 7.18 8.81 23.36
N LEU A 174 7.88 9.92 23.11
CA LEU A 174 9.30 10.07 23.41
C LEU A 174 9.56 9.97 24.92
N ASP A 175 8.78 10.69 25.73
CA ASP A 175 8.88 10.62 27.19
C ASP A 175 8.65 9.18 27.70
N GLN A 176 7.61 8.50 27.19
CA GLN A 176 7.35 7.10 27.52
C GLN A 176 8.52 6.17 27.12
N TYR A 177 9.09 6.38 25.93
CA TYR A 177 10.22 5.58 25.44
C TYR A 177 11.48 5.80 26.29
N LEU A 178 11.77 7.04 26.68
CA LEU A 178 12.91 7.36 27.54
C LEU A 178 12.79 6.71 28.93
N ASP A 179 11.57 6.61 29.45
CA ASP A 179 11.29 5.99 30.76
C ASP A 179 11.30 4.46 30.71
N THR A 180 10.81 3.85 29.61
CA THR A 180 10.51 2.42 29.55
C THR A 180 11.38 1.62 28.56
N GLY A 181 12.01 2.30 27.60
CA GLY A 181 12.72 1.69 26.47
C GLY A 181 11.78 0.96 25.48
N LYS A 182 10.47 1.25 25.52
CA LYS A 182 9.46 0.52 24.72
C LYS A 182 8.46 1.45 24.06
N VAL A 183 7.98 1.03 22.90
CA VAL A 183 6.85 1.62 22.18
C VAL A 183 5.77 0.56 22.02
N ASP A 184 4.53 0.87 22.41
CA ASP A 184 3.39 -0.06 22.23
C ASP A 184 3.04 -0.14 20.72
N PRO A 185 2.79 -1.34 20.17
CA PRO A 185 2.31 -1.49 18.79
C PRO A 185 1.06 -0.68 18.45
N ARG A 186 0.21 -0.38 19.44
CA ARG A 186 -0.97 0.48 19.28
C ARG A 186 -0.59 1.93 18.99
N ASP A 187 0.48 2.43 19.61
CA ASP A 187 0.98 3.78 19.37
C ASP A 187 1.51 3.90 17.94
N ILE A 188 2.22 2.86 17.46
CA ILE A 188 2.67 2.77 16.07
C ILE A 188 1.48 2.84 15.10
N SER A 189 0.44 2.02 15.33
CA SER A 189 -0.78 2.03 14.53
C SER A 189 -1.48 3.40 14.56
N GLY A 190 -1.51 4.03 15.72
CA GLY A 190 -2.03 5.38 15.92
C GLY A 190 -1.30 6.43 15.10
N LEU A 191 0.05 6.42 15.13
CA LEU A 191 0.89 7.32 14.33
C LEU A 191 0.67 7.14 12.83
N ILE A 192 0.54 5.89 12.37
CA ILE A 192 0.24 5.57 10.96
C ILE A 192 -1.13 6.13 10.58
N ARG A 193 -2.16 5.90 11.40
CA ARG A 193 -3.51 6.40 11.18
C ARG A 193 -3.58 7.93 11.14
N LEU A 194 -2.80 8.60 11.97
CA LEU A 194 -2.69 10.06 12.00
C LEU A 194 -1.83 10.63 10.86
N GLY A 195 -1.19 9.76 10.05
CA GLY A 195 -0.29 10.18 8.99
C GLY A 195 0.97 10.89 9.50
N LYS A 196 1.47 10.50 10.67
CA LYS A 196 2.76 10.93 11.25
C LYS A 196 3.88 9.93 10.97
N LEU A 197 3.52 8.69 10.60
CA LEU A 197 4.43 7.59 10.32
C LEU A 197 3.97 6.85 9.06
N PHE A 198 4.91 6.53 8.17
CA PHE A 198 4.66 5.84 6.91
C PHE A 198 5.58 4.64 6.79
N PRO A 199 5.06 3.42 7.07
CA PRO A 199 5.84 2.21 6.98
C PRO A 199 6.32 1.94 5.55
N CYS A 200 7.63 1.78 5.38
CA CYS A 200 8.26 1.45 4.12
C CYS A 200 8.77 0.01 4.15
N PHE A 201 8.43 -0.76 3.13
CA PHE A 201 8.86 -2.14 2.94
C PHE A 201 9.58 -2.27 1.60
N PHE A 202 10.51 -3.21 1.52
CA PHE A 202 11.33 -3.45 0.35
C PHE A 202 11.21 -4.88 -0.11
N GLY A 203 11.16 -5.10 -1.42
CA GLY A 203 11.08 -6.45 -1.94
C GLY A 203 11.04 -6.54 -3.46
N SER A 204 10.78 -7.76 -3.93
CA SER A 204 10.48 -8.07 -5.32
C SER A 204 9.16 -8.81 -5.41
N ALA A 205 8.13 -8.12 -5.87
CA ALA A 205 6.81 -8.74 -6.04
C ALA A 205 6.83 -9.90 -7.04
N LEU A 206 7.72 -9.85 -8.04
CA LEU A 206 7.89 -10.92 -9.03
C LEU A 206 8.46 -12.19 -8.42
N HIS A 207 9.34 -12.06 -7.42
CA HIS A 207 10.01 -13.16 -6.73
C HIS A 207 9.37 -13.46 -5.36
N LEU A 208 8.32 -12.74 -4.98
CA LEU A 208 7.63 -12.81 -3.68
C LEU A 208 8.50 -12.37 -2.49
N ASP A 209 9.67 -11.78 -2.74
CA ASP A 209 10.55 -11.29 -1.68
C ASP A 209 9.91 -10.10 -0.96
N GLY A 210 9.91 -10.11 0.37
CA GLY A 210 9.35 -9.06 1.21
C GLY A 210 7.82 -8.96 1.22
N VAL A 211 7.10 -9.80 0.44
CA VAL A 211 5.62 -9.75 0.35
C VAL A 211 4.97 -10.32 1.60
N THR A 212 5.52 -11.39 2.15
CA THR A 212 5.02 -12.01 3.39
C THR A 212 5.21 -11.07 4.58
N GLU A 213 6.38 -10.45 4.71
CA GLU A 213 6.70 -9.45 5.72
C GLU A 213 5.80 -8.21 5.60
N PHE A 214 5.52 -7.80 4.37
CA PHE A 214 4.58 -6.70 4.11
C PHE A 214 3.15 -7.04 4.56
N LEU A 215 2.63 -8.25 4.25
CA LEU A 215 1.33 -8.72 4.73
C LEU A 215 1.28 -8.79 6.26
N GLN A 216 2.35 -9.25 6.91
CA GLN A 216 2.46 -9.26 8.35
C GLN A 216 2.47 -7.83 8.93
N GLY A 217 3.18 -6.90 8.28
CA GLY A 217 3.17 -5.49 8.63
C GLY A 217 1.78 -4.86 8.52
N LEU A 218 1.04 -5.14 7.45
CA LEU A 218 -0.36 -4.73 7.31
C LEU A 218 -1.23 -5.33 8.44
N ALA A 219 -1.06 -6.61 8.75
CA ALA A 219 -1.80 -7.26 9.83
C ALA A 219 -1.50 -6.65 11.20
N SER A 220 -0.24 -6.32 11.47
CA SER A 220 0.21 -5.82 12.77
C SER A 220 -0.18 -4.36 13.00
N TYR A 221 0.02 -3.50 11.98
CA TYR A 221 0.01 -2.05 12.13
C TYR A 221 -1.23 -1.36 11.56
N THR A 222 -2.22 -2.10 11.03
CA THR A 222 -3.52 -1.51 10.67
C THR A 222 -4.55 -1.71 11.78
N GLU A 223 -5.53 -0.83 11.83
CA GLU A 223 -6.71 -0.93 12.68
C GLU A 223 -7.96 -1.06 11.82
N ALA A 224 -8.90 -1.91 12.22
CA ALA A 224 -10.18 -1.97 11.55
C ALA A 224 -11.00 -0.71 11.87
N PRO A 225 -11.70 -0.13 10.88
CA PRO A 225 -12.60 0.98 11.15
C PRO A 225 -13.74 0.54 12.08
N THR A 226 -14.13 1.45 12.97
CA THR A 226 -15.31 1.26 13.83
C THR A 226 -16.51 1.85 13.13
N TYR A 227 -17.58 1.07 12.99
CA TYR A 227 -18.84 1.51 12.42
C TYR A 227 -19.91 1.69 13.51
N GLY A 228 -20.82 2.62 13.28
CA GLY A 228 -22.01 2.76 14.12
C GLY A 228 -22.99 1.60 13.93
N GLU A 229 -24.07 1.59 14.74
CA GLU A 229 -25.12 0.56 14.65
C GLU A 229 -26.03 0.75 13.41
N ASP A 230 -26.12 1.97 12.89
CA ASP A 230 -26.93 2.30 11.73
C ASP A 230 -26.27 1.83 10.43
N PHE A 231 -27.09 1.32 9.50
CA PHE A 231 -26.60 0.97 8.17
C PHE A 231 -26.15 2.22 7.40
N ALA A 232 -24.88 2.21 6.93
CA ALA A 232 -24.33 3.23 6.07
C ALA A 232 -23.57 2.57 4.91
N ALA A 233 -23.73 3.12 3.70
CA ALA A 233 -23.03 2.63 2.51
C ALA A 233 -22.62 3.80 1.61
N ARG A 234 -21.50 3.65 0.89
CA ARG A 234 -21.06 4.59 -0.12
C ARG A 234 -20.86 3.86 -1.44
N VAL A 235 -21.54 4.31 -2.49
CA VAL A 235 -21.34 3.80 -3.85
C VAL A 235 -20.09 4.44 -4.43
N PHE A 236 -19.08 3.64 -4.76
CA PHE A 236 -17.83 4.12 -5.39
C PHE A 236 -17.72 3.69 -6.86
N LYS A 237 -18.45 2.64 -7.27
CA LYS A 237 -18.46 2.14 -8.64
C LYS A 237 -19.80 1.55 -9.01
N ILE A 238 -20.22 1.74 -10.25
CA ILE A 238 -21.38 1.10 -10.87
C ILE A 238 -20.86 0.25 -12.02
N ALA A 239 -21.14 -1.03 -12.00
CA ALA A 239 -20.82 -1.96 -13.08
C ALA A 239 -22.12 -2.59 -13.61
N ARG A 240 -22.12 -2.93 -14.91
CA ARG A 240 -23.20 -3.72 -15.48
C ARG A 240 -22.90 -5.20 -15.29
N ASP A 241 -23.94 -5.95 -14.97
CA ASP A 241 -23.92 -7.40 -15.01
C ASP A 241 -23.55 -7.89 -16.44
N PRO A 242 -22.81 -9.01 -16.61
CA PRO A 242 -22.60 -9.63 -17.93
C PRO A 242 -23.88 -9.95 -18.69
N GLN A 243 -25.01 -10.01 -18.03
CA GLN A 243 -26.33 -10.23 -18.63
C GLN A 243 -27.05 -8.93 -19.05
N GLY A 244 -26.48 -7.74 -18.79
CA GLY A 244 -27.01 -6.42 -19.15
C GLY A 244 -27.77 -5.78 -18.03
#